data_94a660353b0f49e2ff2e775ffb5bdb86
#
_entry.id   94a660353b0f49e2ff2e775ffb5bdb86
#
_cell.length_a   1.000
_cell.length_b   1.000
_cell.length_c   1.000
_cell.angle_alpha   90.00
_cell.angle_beta   90.00
_cell.angle_gamma   90.00
#
_symmetry.space_group_name_H-M   'P 1'
#
loop_
_entity.id
_entity.type
_entity.pdbx_description
1 polymer ?
#
loop_
_entity_poly.entity_id
_entity_poly.type
_entity_poly.pdbx_seq_one_letter_code
_entity_poly.pdbx_strand_id
1 'polypeptide(L)'
;MVYIGSARYNENEELEGGQLGDQTSEECAIEPWYLHRKGWYVLRPLDSAKGELMAQDMIYLCNNDNIGYSYWTNCYTLYNIVSNLGYDCQLVTVPCDTNCSQAVRVCALYAGYNVADFYTGSEVQVFLNTGEFQLLTASIYTTQPDYLEVGDILVTKTQGHTAIVVSRDGPPPVPPTPPSAFKRRMKPFLDINAMTYSRREKTRRTWYM
;
A
#
# COMPACT_ATOMS: atom_id res chain seq x y z
N MET A 1 -17.10 -9.73 14.51
CA MET A 1 -15.70 -10.27 14.51
C MET A 1 -14.88 -9.37 13.62
N VAL A 2 -13.72 -8.89 14.12
CA VAL A 2 -12.83 -7.97 13.38
C VAL A 2 -11.97 -8.76 12.40
N TYR A 3 -11.77 -8.21 11.20
CA TYR A 3 -10.91 -8.76 10.15
C TYR A 3 -9.81 -7.77 9.80
N ILE A 4 -8.63 -8.29 9.46
CA ILE A 4 -7.47 -7.52 9.05
C ILE A 4 -6.99 -8.01 7.68
N GLY A 5 -6.47 -7.11 6.86
CA GLY A 5 -5.85 -7.40 5.58
C GLY A 5 -4.35 -7.16 5.63
N SER A 6 -3.57 -8.01 5.00
CA SER A 6 -2.11 -7.86 4.90
C SER A 6 -1.50 -8.74 3.81
N ALA A 7 -0.30 -8.36 3.35
CA ALA A 7 0.59 -9.22 2.57
C ALA A 7 1.48 -10.02 3.54
N ARG A 8 1.63 -11.33 3.35
CA ARG A 8 2.14 -12.26 4.38
C ARG A 8 3.35 -13.10 3.99
N TYR A 9 3.25 -13.89 2.95
CA TYR A 9 4.25 -14.85 2.44
C TYR A 9 3.89 -15.25 1.00
N ASN A 10 4.82 -15.83 0.27
CA ASN A 10 4.60 -16.28 -1.11
C ASN A 10 3.86 -17.64 -1.18
N GLU A 11 3.64 -18.17 -2.37
CA GLU A 11 2.95 -19.43 -2.66
C GLU A 11 3.59 -20.68 -1.99
N ASN A 12 4.84 -20.56 -1.56
CA ASN A 12 5.59 -21.62 -0.88
C ASN A 12 5.61 -21.46 0.66
N GLU A 13 4.82 -20.52 1.20
CA GLU A 13 4.86 -20.07 2.60
C GLU A 13 6.23 -19.52 3.02
N GLU A 14 7.00 -19.00 2.07
CA GLU A 14 8.32 -18.42 2.27
C GLU A 14 8.29 -16.88 2.10
N LEU A 15 9.37 -16.22 2.53
CA LEU A 15 9.47 -14.76 2.40
C LEU A 15 10.00 -14.30 1.04
N GLU A 16 10.68 -15.20 0.30
CA GLU A 16 11.32 -14.89 -0.99
C GLU A 16 11.27 -16.08 -1.94
N GLY A 17 11.49 -15.82 -3.22
CA GLY A 17 11.65 -16.86 -4.24
C GLY A 17 10.34 -17.31 -4.89
N GLY A 18 9.23 -16.64 -4.59
CA GLY A 18 7.95 -16.85 -5.24
C GLY A 18 7.86 -16.30 -6.67
N GLN A 19 6.74 -16.56 -7.32
CA GLN A 19 6.37 -16.00 -8.60
C GLN A 19 5.66 -14.64 -8.41
N LEU A 20 5.69 -13.77 -9.40
CA LEU A 20 4.95 -12.51 -9.36
C LEU A 20 3.43 -12.75 -9.38
N GLY A 21 2.72 -12.04 -8.54
CA GLY A 21 1.27 -12.18 -8.35
C GLY A 21 0.93 -13.27 -7.33
N ASP A 22 -0.30 -13.29 -6.85
CA ASP A 22 -0.78 -14.26 -5.87
C ASP A 22 -1.17 -15.56 -6.57
N GLN A 23 -0.44 -16.65 -6.27
CA GLN A 23 -0.62 -17.96 -6.88
C GLN A 23 -1.61 -18.83 -6.09
N THR A 24 -1.94 -18.45 -4.87
CA THR A 24 -2.73 -19.26 -3.93
C THR A 24 -4.01 -18.58 -3.45
N SER A 25 -4.16 -17.27 -3.75
CA SER A 25 -5.17 -16.37 -3.17
C SER A 25 -5.01 -16.22 -1.64
N GLU A 26 -3.78 -16.43 -1.12
CA GLU A 26 -3.45 -16.34 0.30
C GLU A 26 -2.19 -15.53 0.60
N GLU A 27 -1.44 -15.14 -0.41
CA GLU A 27 -0.21 -14.35 -0.25
C GLU A 27 -0.52 -12.96 0.29
N CYS A 28 -1.61 -12.36 -0.21
CA CYS A 28 -2.23 -11.17 0.32
C CYS A 28 -3.65 -11.55 0.77
N ALA A 29 -3.91 -11.56 2.07
CA ALA A 29 -5.17 -12.13 2.55
C ALA A 29 -5.86 -11.30 3.62
N ILE A 30 -7.17 -11.51 3.71
CA ILE A 30 -8.03 -10.99 4.78
C ILE A 30 -8.32 -12.14 5.73
N GLU A 31 -7.97 -11.94 7.00
CA GLU A 31 -8.13 -12.95 8.04
C GLU A 31 -8.75 -12.38 9.32
N PRO A 32 -9.35 -13.22 10.19
CA PRO A 32 -9.78 -12.76 11.50
C PRO A 32 -8.62 -12.17 12.30
N TRP A 33 -8.88 -11.09 13.03
CA TRP A 33 -7.90 -10.50 13.92
C TRP A 33 -7.32 -11.55 14.89
N TYR A 34 -6.03 -11.48 15.14
CA TYR A 34 -5.32 -12.31 16.11
C TYR A 34 -4.34 -11.47 16.92
N LEU A 35 -4.03 -11.94 18.14
CA LEU A 35 -2.99 -11.33 18.93
C LEU A 35 -1.62 -11.84 18.46
N HIS A 36 -0.89 -11.00 17.74
CA HIS A 36 0.45 -11.35 17.26
C HIS A 36 1.42 -11.58 18.44
N ARG A 37 2.30 -12.59 18.35
CA ARG A 37 3.27 -12.94 19.43
C ARG A 37 4.20 -11.78 19.85
N LYS A 38 4.47 -10.84 18.96
CA LYS A 38 5.25 -9.63 19.24
C LYS A 38 4.39 -8.49 19.82
N GLY A 39 3.08 -8.69 19.97
CA GLY A 39 2.10 -7.66 20.33
C GLY A 39 1.93 -6.61 19.24
N TRP A 40 0.83 -5.86 19.33
CA TRP A 40 0.50 -4.80 18.41
C TRP A 40 0.69 -3.41 19.02
N TYR A 41 1.11 -2.44 18.22
CA TYR A 41 0.75 -1.04 18.32
C TYR A 41 -0.42 -0.80 17.38
N VAL A 42 -1.23 0.20 17.69
CA VAL A 42 -2.35 0.60 16.83
C VAL A 42 -2.17 2.06 16.43
N LEU A 43 -2.10 2.34 15.15
CA LEU A 43 -2.12 3.68 14.59
C LEU A 43 -3.51 3.95 14.05
N ARG A 44 -4.23 4.86 14.67
CA ARG A 44 -5.58 5.25 14.26
C ARG A 44 -5.56 6.52 13.45
N PRO A 45 -6.14 6.53 12.23
CA PRO A 45 -6.37 7.75 11.47
C PRO A 45 -7.22 8.74 12.26
N LEU A 46 -6.90 10.04 12.22
CA LEU A 46 -7.74 11.09 12.79
C LEU A 46 -8.96 11.39 11.90
N ASP A 47 -8.87 11.08 10.61
CA ASP A 47 -9.99 11.15 9.64
C ASP A 47 -10.46 9.72 9.34
N SER A 48 -11.63 9.36 9.86
CA SER A 48 -12.21 8.03 9.68
C SER A 48 -12.55 7.74 8.22
N ALA A 49 -12.93 8.75 7.42
CA ALA A 49 -13.23 8.56 6.01
C ALA A 49 -11.98 8.17 5.20
N LYS A 50 -10.83 8.75 5.52
CA LYS A 50 -9.55 8.30 4.96
C LYS A 50 -9.18 6.90 5.46
N GLY A 51 -9.47 6.59 6.73
CA GLY A 51 -9.29 5.23 7.27
C GLY A 51 -10.11 4.19 6.50
N GLU A 52 -11.37 4.49 6.20
CA GLU A 52 -12.23 3.63 5.37
C GLU A 52 -11.68 3.45 3.95
N LEU A 53 -11.11 4.50 3.34
CA LEU A 53 -10.45 4.39 2.03
C LEU A 53 -9.21 3.49 2.08
N MET A 54 -8.38 3.60 3.12
CA MET A 54 -7.25 2.68 3.32
C MET A 54 -7.70 1.23 3.41
N ALA A 55 -8.74 0.98 4.23
CA ALA A 55 -9.31 -0.35 4.39
C ALA A 55 -9.90 -0.89 3.08
N GLN A 56 -10.57 -0.04 2.31
CA GLN A 56 -11.14 -0.40 1.02
C GLN A 56 -10.05 -0.80 0.01
N ASP A 57 -8.94 -0.06 -0.06
CA ASP A 57 -7.86 -0.40 -0.98
C ASP A 57 -7.12 -1.68 -0.54
N MET A 58 -6.98 -1.92 0.78
CA MET A 58 -6.47 -3.19 1.30
C MET A 58 -7.40 -4.37 0.93
N ILE A 59 -8.72 -4.17 0.92
CA ILE A 59 -9.67 -5.19 0.44
C ILE A 59 -9.45 -5.45 -1.06
N TYR A 60 -9.25 -4.42 -1.87
CA TYR A 60 -8.94 -4.59 -3.29
C TYR A 60 -7.61 -5.34 -3.49
N LEU A 61 -6.58 -4.97 -2.75
CA LEU A 61 -5.27 -5.61 -2.78
C LEU A 61 -5.37 -7.11 -2.48
N CYS A 62 -6.03 -7.48 -1.38
CA CYS A 62 -6.16 -8.87 -0.95
C CYS A 62 -7.11 -9.73 -1.81
N ASN A 63 -7.89 -9.13 -2.71
CA ASN A 63 -8.80 -9.85 -3.63
C ASN A 63 -8.32 -9.78 -5.10
N ASN A 64 -7.10 -9.33 -5.34
CA ASN A 64 -6.54 -9.21 -6.69
C ASN A 64 -5.36 -10.17 -6.87
N ASP A 65 -5.61 -11.32 -7.49
CA ASP A 65 -4.60 -12.37 -7.73
C ASP A 65 -3.38 -11.90 -8.56
N ASN A 66 -3.42 -10.70 -9.14
CA ASN A 66 -2.22 -10.09 -9.73
C ASN A 66 -1.26 -9.50 -8.67
N ILE A 67 -1.62 -9.45 -7.39
CA ILE A 67 -0.81 -8.85 -6.33
C ILE A 67 -0.38 -9.93 -5.36
N GLY A 68 0.87 -10.37 -5.45
CA GLY A 68 1.46 -11.39 -4.59
C GLY A 68 2.43 -10.81 -3.57
N TYR A 69 3.24 -11.68 -3.00
CA TYR A 69 4.16 -11.35 -1.92
C TYR A 69 5.62 -11.61 -2.28
N SER A 70 6.48 -10.62 -2.02
CA SER A 70 7.93 -10.78 -1.93
C SER A 70 8.46 -9.84 -0.85
N TYR A 71 9.24 -10.38 0.08
CA TYR A 71 9.76 -9.61 1.21
C TYR A 71 10.73 -8.51 0.77
N TRP A 72 11.60 -8.80 -0.21
CA TRP A 72 12.72 -7.94 -0.58
C TRP A 72 12.83 -7.67 -2.08
N THR A 73 12.94 -8.72 -2.90
CA THR A 73 13.37 -8.59 -4.30
C THR A 73 12.37 -7.82 -5.16
N ASN A 74 11.09 -8.13 -5.06
CA ASN A 74 10.03 -7.57 -5.90
C ASN A 74 9.02 -6.69 -5.13
N CYS A 75 9.25 -6.43 -3.84
CA CYS A 75 8.25 -5.80 -2.95
C CYS A 75 7.82 -4.39 -3.37
N TYR A 76 8.52 -3.73 -4.28
CA TYR A 76 8.17 -2.42 -4.82
C TYR A 76 7.45 -2.48 -6.16
N THR A 77 7.25 -3.66 -6.75
CA THR A 77 6.64 -3.75 -8.10
C THR A 77 5.19 -3.30 -8.09
N LEU A 78 4.42 -3.61 -7.04
CA LEU A 78 3.09 -3.04 -6.84
C LEU A 78 3.13 -1.50 -6.82
N TYR A 79 3.94 -0.91 -5.95
CA TYR A 79 4.06 0.55 -5.82
C TYR A 79 4.38 1.22 -7.17
N ASN A 80 5.30 0.66 -7.94
CA ASN A 80 5.70 1.20 -9.24
C ASN A 80 4.53 1.20 -10.25
N ILE A 81 3.67 0.18 -10.20
CA ILE A 81 2.48 0.10 -11.08
C ILE A 81 1.42 1.11 -10.62
N VAL A 82 1.01 1.05 -9.34
CA VAL A 82 -0.14 1.83 -8.86
C VAL A 82 0.15 3.32 -8.72
N SER A 83 1.42 3.74 -8.66
CA SER A 83 1.80 5.16 -8.64
C SER A 83 1.28 5.93 -9.86
N ASN A 84 1.08 5.25 -10.99
CA ASN A 84 0.48 5.80 -12.21
C ASN A 84 -1.04 5.57 -12.31
N LEU A 85 -1.63 4.86 -11.34
CA LEU A 85 -3.06 4.50 -11.28
C LEU A 85 -3.78 5.20 -10.11
N GLY A 86 -3.15 6.18 -9.48
CA GLY A 86 -3.69 6.86 -8.29
C GLY A 86 -3.68 5.98 -7.05
N TYR A 87 -2.74 5.03 -6.99
CA TYR A 87 -2.55 4.03 -5.94
C TYR A 87 -3.72 3.05 -5.77
N ASP A 88 -4.59 2.91 -6.75
CA ASP A 88 -5.80 2.07 -6.73
C ASP A 88 -5.43 0.61 -7.06
N CYS A 89 -5.39 -0.25 -6.06
CA CYS A 89 -5.07 -1.67 -6.20
C CYS A 89 -6.11 -2.45 -7.02
N GLN A 90 -7.35 -1.95 -7.13
CA GLN A 90 -8.37 -2.55 -7.98
C GLN A 90 -7.99 -2.52 -9.47
N LEU A 91 -7.16 -1.55 -9.89
CA LEU A 91 -6.78 -1.33 -11.29
C LEU A 91 -5.56 -2.13 -11.73
N VAL A 92 -4.96 -2.93 -10.85
CA VAL A 92 -3.80 -3.77 -11.17
C VAL A 92 -4.24 -4.95 -12.03
N THR A 93 -3.65 -5.08 -13.22
CA THR A 93 -3.98 -6.10 -14.22
C THR A 93 -2.78 -6.92 -14.69
N VAL A 94 -1.62 -6.71 -14.08
CA VAL A 94 -0.38 -7.42 -14.39
C VAL A 94 0.23 -7.94 -13.10
N PRO A 95 0.84 -9.13 -13.11
CA PRO A 95 1.45 -9.70 -11.93
C PRO A 95 2.54 -8.81 -11.32
N CYS A 96 2.46 -8.62 -10.01
CA CYS A 96 3.40 -7.81 -9.22
C CYS A 96 3.37 -8.27 -7.76
N ASP A 97 4.35 -7.84 -6.98
CA ASP A 97 4.46 -8.19 -5.57
C ASP A 97 4.56 -6.96 -4.68
N THR A 98 4.23 -7.19 -3.42
CA THR A 98 4.41 -6.24 -2.33
C THR A 98 4.91 -6.97 -1.09
N ASN A 99 5.30 -6.24 -0.05
CA ASN A 99 5.42 -6.77 1.31
C ASN A 99 4.42 -6.07 2.23
N CYS A 100 4.34 -6.49 3.49
CA CYS A 100 3.37 -5.95 4.42
C CYS A 100 3.44 -4.42 4.58
N SER A 101 4.65 -3.84 4.69
CA SER A 101 4.81 -2.39 4.85
C SER A 101 4.52 -1.61 3.56
N GLN A 102 4.91 -2.12 2.39
CA GLN A 102 4.58 -1.47 1.12
C GLN A 102 3.09 -1.57 0.79
N ALA A 103 2.41 -2.67 1.16
CA ALA A 103 0.96 -2.80 1.05
C ALA A 103 0.25 -1.69 1.86
N VAL A 104 0.59 -1.53 3.15
CA VAL A 104 0.05 -0.45 3.99
C VAL A 104 0.37 0.92 3.42
N ARG A 105 1.58 1.13 2.91
CA ARG A 105 1.98 2.39 2.26
C ARG A 105 1.12 2.74 1.07
N VAL A 106 0.88 1.79 0.17
CA VAL A 106 0.04 1.99 -1.02
C VAL A 106 -1.38 2.38 -0.61
N CYS A 107 -1.99 1.66 0.33
CA CYS A 107 -3.32 1.97 0.84
C CYS A 107 -3.39 3.37 1.47
N ALA A 108 -2.35 3.78 2.21
CA ALA A 108 -2.27 5.12 2.79
C ALA A 108 -2.19 6.22 1.70
N LEU A 109 -1.39 5.99 0.65
CA LEU A 109 -1.29 6.91 -0.49
C LEU A 109 -2.61 6.98 -1.29
N TYR A 110 -3.32 5.86 -1.45
CA TYR A 110 -4.66 5.83 -2.04
C TYR A 110 -5.66 6.70 -1.27
N ALA A 111 -5.62 6.64 0.05
CA ALA A 111 -6.46 7.46 0.93
C ALA A 111 -6.04 8.95 0.98
N GLY A 112 -4.96 9.32 0.27
CA GLY A 112 -4.47 10.69 0.20
C GLY A 112 -3.59 11.12 1.37
N TYR A 113 -3.02 10.18 2.13
CA TYR A 113 -1.95 10.47 3.08
C TYR A 113 -0.62 10.63 2.35
N ASN A 114 0.18 11.61 2.76
CA ASN A 114 1.52 11.79 2.23
C ASN A 114 2.54 11.08 3.13
N VAL A 115 2.80 9.81 2.86
CA VAL A 115 3.74 8.99 3.64
C VAL A 115 5.00 8.68 2.83
N ALA A 116 6.15 8.91 3.46
CA ALA A 116 7.44 8.51 2.91
C ALA A 116 7.55 6.98 2.83
N ASP A 117 8.63 6.48 2.24
CA ASP A 117 8.96 5.05 2.28
C ASP A 117 9.31 4.61 3.70
N PHE A 118 8.88 3.39 4.07
CA PHE A 118 9.14 2.84 5.40
C PHE A 118 9.20 1.30 5.37
N TYR A 119 9.75 0.75 6.43
CA TYR A 119 9.63 -0.64 6.85
C TYR A 119 9.00 -0.70 8.24
N THR A 120 8.53 -1.84 8.68
CA THR A 120 7.78 -1.97 9.96
C THR A 120 8.51 -1.41 11.19
N GLY A 121 9.83 -1.30 11.16
CA GLY A 121 10.61 -0.70 12.26
C GLY A 121 10.55 0.83 12.32
N SER A 122 10.24 1.52 11.21
CA SER A 122 10.10 2.98 11.15
C SER A 122 8.65 3.43 10.94
N GLU A 123 7.74 2.51 10.67
CA GLU A 123 6.36 2.75 10.26
C GLU A 123 5.60 3.67 11.23
N VAL A 124 5.64 3.36 12.53
CA VAL A 124 4.96 4.16 13.56
C VAL A 124 5.38 5.62 13.49
N GLN A 125 6.69 5.88 13.39
CA GLN A 125 7.19 7.25 13.35
C GLN A 125 6.83 7.96 12.05
N VAL A 126 6.85 7.27 10.92
CA VAL A 126 6.46 7.84 9.61
C VAL A 126 5.01 8.30 9.64
N PHE A 127 4.09 7.48 10.13
CA PHE A 127 2.68 7.86 10.24
C PHE A 127 2.46 9.00 11.25
N LEU A 128 3.10 8.96 12.42
CA LEU A 128 2.98 10.05 13.42
C LEU A 128 3.51 11.38 12.88
N ASN A 129 4.56 11.38 12.07
CA ASN A 129 5.13 12.58 11.47
C ASN A 129 4.18 13.29 10.49
N THR A 130 3.17 12.59 9.95
CA THR A 130 2.13 13.24 9.14
C THR A 130 1.23 14.18 9.94
N GLY A 131 1.12 13.95 11.27
CA GLY A 131 0.18 14.64 12.14
C GLY A 131 -1.28 14.19 11.93
N GLU A 132 -1.52 13.17 11.11
CA GLU A 132 -2.86 12.68 10.75
C GLU A 132 -3.23 11.36 11.46
N PHE A 133 -2.35 10.84 12.33
CA PHE A 133 -2.55 9.60 13.07
C PHE A 133 -2.28 9.78 14.57
N GLN A 134 -2.96 8.97 15.38
CA GLN A 134 -2.67 8.81 16.80
C GLN A 134 -2.19 7.39 17.10
N LEU A 135 -1.22 7.27 18.02
CA LEU A 135 -0.73 5.99 18.51
C LEU A 135 -1.52 5.54 19.74
N LEU A 136 -2.18 4.39 19.67
CA LEU A 136 -2.92 3.77 20.75
C LEU A 136 -2.10 2.61 21.33
N THR A 137 -1.73 2.71 22.61
CA THR A 137 -0.86 1.73 23.29
C THR A 137 -1.53 1.03 24.46
N ALA A 138 -2.71 1.50 24.89
CA ALA A 138 -3.46 0.88 25.97
C ALA A 138 -3.89 -0.54 25.61
N SER A 139 -3.90 -1.45 26.60
CA SER A 139 -4.21 -2.88 26.39
C SER A 139 -5.56 -3.12 25.73
N ILE A 140 -6.56 -2.28 25.99
CA ILE A 140 -7.89 -2.37 25.36
C ILE A 140 -7.85 -2.26 23.82
N TYR A 141 -6.83 -1.65 23.24
CA TYR A 141 -6.64 -1.56 21.78
C TYR A 141 -5.65 -2.60 21.25
N THR A 142 -4.70 -3.04 22.09
CA THR A 142 -3.52 -3.78 21.62
C THR A 142 -3.59 -5.28 21.92
N THR A 143 -4.53 -5.74 22.77
CA THR A 143 -4.67 -7.15 23.19
C THR A 143 -6.03 -7.76 22.90
N GLN A 144 -6.97 -6.99 22.37
CA GLN A 144 -8.31 -7.44 21.99
C GLN A 144 -8.87 -6.58 20.87
N PRO A 145 -9.80 -7.11 20.04
CA PRO A 145 -10.26 -6.42 18.84
C PRO A 145 -11.43 -5.45 19.07
N ASP A 146 -12.09 -5.46 20.24
CA ASP A 146 -13.39 -4.83 20.45
C ASP A 146 -13.40 -3.31 20.22
N TYR A 147 -12.26 -2.65 20.41
CA TYR A 147 -12.09 -1.20 20.27
C TYR A 147 -11.29 -0.79 19.03
N LEU A 148 -10.96 -1.75 18.17
CA LEU A 148 -10.36 -1.43 16.86
C LEU A 148 -11.41 -0.84 15.92
N GLU A 149 -11.01 0.07 15.06
CA GLU A 149 -11.84 0.71 14.05
C GLU A 149 -11.34 0.38 12.64
N VAL A 150 -12.24 0.44 11.66
CA VAL A 150 -11.87 0.26 10.24
C VAL A 150 -10.85 1.33 9.86
N GLY A 151 -9.76 0.93 9.22
CA GLY A 151 -8.63 1.80 8.90
C GLY A 151 -7.54 1.89 9.97
N ASP A 152 -7.72 1.29 11.17
CA ASP A 152 -6.62 1.16 12.12
C ASP A 152 -5.49 0.35 11.50
N ILE A 153 -4.25 0.85 11.61
CA ILE A 153 -3.05 0.12 11.21
C ILE A 153 -2.49 -0.59 12.45
N LEU A 154 -2.29 -1.89 12.33
CA LEU A 154 -1.67 -2.73 13.35
C LEU A 154 -0.20 -2.93 13.01
N VAL A 155 0.71 -2.49 13.86
CA VAL A 155 2.16 -2.64 13.67
C VAL A 155 2.74 -3.45 14.82
N THR A 156 3.52 -4.49 14.54
CA THR A 156 4.18 -5.26 15.61
C THR A 156 5.15 -4.39 16.42
N LYS A 157 5.16 -4.55 17.74
CA LYS A 157 5.98 -3.76 18.69
C LYS A 157 7.48 -3.87 18.43
N THR A 158 7.88 -4.98 17.83
CA THR A 158 9.23 -5.15 17.28
C THR A 158 9.09 -5.41 15.79
N GLN A 159 10.03 -4.97 14.98
CA GLN A 159 10.00 -5.13 13.53
C GLN A 159 9.54 -6.54 13.12
N GLY A 160 8.61 -6.64 12.17
CA GLY A 160 8.14 -7.93 11.67
C GLY A 160 6.92 -7.89 10.80
N HIS A 161 5.79 -7.29 11.22
CA HIS A 161 4.55 -7.35 10.46
C HIS A 161 3.67 -6.13 10.68
N THR A 162 2.84 -5.84 9.67
CA THR A 162 1.81 -4.80 9.73
C THR A 162 0.58 -5.22 8.94
N ALA A 163 -0.60 -4.74 9.35
CA ALA A 163 -1.89 -5.03 8.73
C ALA A 163 -2.85 -3.84 8.89
N ILE A 164 -3.92 -3.79 8.11
CA ILE A 164 -4.99 -2.80 8.25
C ILE A 164 -6.27 -3.50 8.70
N VAL A 165 -7.00 -2.93 9.66
CA VAL A 165 -8.35 -3.38 10.02
C VAL A 165 -9.30 -3.03 8.88
N VAL A 166 -9.89 -4.06 8.25
CA VAL A 166 -10.73 -3.91 7.06
C VAL A 166 -12.23 -4.10 7.33
N SER A 167 -12.58 -4.76 8.43
CA SER A 167 -13.98 -4.94 8.83
C SER A 167 -14.12 -5.24 10.32
N ARG A 168 -15.30 -4.91 10.91
CA ARG A 168 -15.65 -5.21 12.31
C ARG A 168 -16.77 -6.25 12.45
N ASP A 169 -17.61 -6.42 11.45
CA ASP A 169 -18.87 -7.15 11.54
C ASP A 169 -18.89 -8.42 10.67
N GLY A 170 -17.74 -9.02 10.45
CA GLY A 170 -17.58 -10.21 9.60
C GLY A 170 -16.60 -9.97 8.46
N PRO A 171 -16.37 -10.96 7.59
CA PRO A 171 -15.53 -10.78 6.42
C PRO A 171 -16.13 -9.69 5.52
N PRO A 172 -15.30 -8.76 4.99
CA PRO A 172 -15.80 -7.75 4.06
C PRO A 172 -16.32 -8.43 2.78
N PRO A 173 -17.28 -7.80 2.07
CA PRO A 173 -17.72 -8.31 0.79
C PRO A 173 -16.59 -8.32 -0.22
N VAL A 174 -16.48 -9.39 -1.02
CA VAL A 174 -15.53 -9.45 -2.13
C VAL A 174 -15.89 -8.35 -3.14
N PRO A 175 -14.95 -7.48 -3.52
CA PRO A 175 -15.23 -6.43 -4.49
C PRO A 175 -15.65 -7.00 -5.84
N PRO A 176 -16.52 -6.32 -6.60
CA PRO A 176 -16.79 -6.73 -7.97
C PRO A 176 -15.50 -6.64 -8.79
N THR A 177 -15.25 -7.67 -9.60
CA THR A 177 -14.13 -7.66 -10.56
C THR A 177 -14.22 -6.40 -11.42
N PRO A 178 -13.12 -5.64 -11.60
CA PRO A 178 -13.15 -4.45 -12.44
C PRO A 178 -13.68 -4.80 -13.82
N PRO A 179 -14.55 -3.98 -14.42
CA PRO A 179 -14.98 -4.20 -15.80
C PRO A 179 -13.73 -4.25 -16.68
N SER A 180 -13.58 -5.28 -17.52
CA SER A 180 -12.45 -5.51 -18.41
C SER A 180 -12.18 -4.39 -19.45
N ALA A 181 -12.86 -3.26 -19.33
CA ALA A 181 -12.79 -2.11 -20.21
C ALA A 181 -12.94 -0.77 -19.47
N PHE A 182 -12.27 -0.58 -18.32
CA PHE A 182 -12.12 0.79 -17.84
C PHE A 182 -10.95 1.45 -18.61
N LYS A 183 -11.15 1.70 -19.92
CA LYS A 183 -10.39 2.72 -20.65
C LYS A 183 -10.75 4.07 -20.04
N ARG A 184 -10.21 4.42 -18.86
CA ARG A 184 -10.09 5.83 -18.50
C ARG A 184 -9.37 6.50 -19.65
N ARG A 185 -10.02 7.47 -20.32
CA ARG A 185 -9.34 8.45 -21.13
C ARG A 185 -8.28 9.10 -20.25
N MET A 186 -7.07 8.55 -20.27
CA MET A 186 -5.91 9.29 -19.80
C MET A 186 -5.91 10.59 -20.59
N LYS A 187 -6.07 11.72 -19.92
CA LYS A 187 -5.67 13.00 -20.53
C LYS A 187 -4.21 12.80 -20.90
N PRO A 188 -3.83 13.04 -22.18
CA PRO A 188 -2.44 12.89 -22.54
C PRO A 188 -1.63 13.77 -21.58
N PHE A 189 -0.70 13.16 -20.86
CA PHE A 189 0.33 13.88 -20.14
C PHE A 189 0.99 14.78 -21.16
N LEU A 190 0.96 16.10 -20.94
CA LEU A 190 1.69 17.05 -21.75
C LEU A 190 3.15 16.58 -21.80
N ASP A 191 3.59 16.21 -22.98
CA ASP A 191 4.94 15.76 -23.26
C ASP A 191 5.92 16.90 -22.96
N ILE A 192 6.53 16.87 -21.77
CA ILE A 192 7.46 17.91 -21.32
C ILE A 192 8.79 17.84 -22.10
N ASN A 193 8.93 16.89 -23.02
CA ASN A 193 10.11 16.75 -23.88
C ASN A 193 10.07 17.59 -25.15
N ALA A 194 9.04 18.42 -25.38
CA ALA A 194 8.97 19.36 -26.50
C ALA A 194 9.57 20.73 -26.20
N MET A 195 10.48 20.86 -25.23
CA MET A 195 11.35 22.03 -25.16
C MET A 195 12.49 21.87 -26.17
N THR A 196 12.22 22.26 -27.40
CA THR A 196 13.22 22.45 -28.43
C THR A 196 14.36 23.32 -27.95
N TYR A 197 15.52 22.72 -27.83
CA TYR A 197 16.78 23.44 -27.68
C TYR A 197 17.00 24.29 -28.94
N SER A 198 16.65 25.58 -28.89
CA SER A 198 17.06 26.55 -29.88
C SER A 198 18.58 26.72 -29.80
N ARG A 199 19.27 26.12 -30.77
CA ARG A 199 20.69 26.26 -30.98
C ARG A 199 20.97 27.69 -31.40
N ARG A 200 21.42 28.53 -30.48
CA ARG A 200 22.00 29.83 -30.84
C ARG A 200 23.34 29.56 -31.50
N GLU A 201 23.40 29.76 -32.82
CA GLU A 201 24.66 29.90 -33.58
C GLU A 201 25.44 31.10 -33.05
N LYS A 202 26.58 30.85 -32.39
CA LYS A 202 27.59 31.87 -32.14
C LYS A 202 28.36 32.10 -33.43
N THR A 203 28.05 33.17 -34.14
CA THR A 203 28.89 33.77 -35.19
C THR A 203 30.27 34.14 -34.58
N ARG A 204 31.30 33.45 -35.03
CA ARG A 204 32.69 33.83 -34.83
C ARG A 204 32.96 35.13 -35.61
N ARG A 205 33.21 36.22 -34.92
CA ARG A 205 33.89 37.38 -35.52
C ARG A 205 35.41 37.21 -35.27
N THR A 206 36.11 36.94 -36.36
CA THR A 206 37.57 37.12 -36.46
C THR A 206 37.88 38.61 -36.44
N TRP A 207 38.84 39.00 -35.58
CA TRP A 207 39.59 40.26 -35.71
C TRP A 207 41.04 39.90 -35.86
N TYR A 208 41.58 40.31 -37.03
CA TYR A 208 43.00 40.48 -37.29
C TYR A 208 43.40 41.86 -36.79
N MET A 209 44.40 41.97 -35.96
CA MET A 209 45.60 42.82 -35.95
C MET A 209 46.31 42.64 -34.63
#